data_85520386aca8e2793b748d63cefa6dff
#
_entry.id   85520386aca8e2793b748d63cefa6dff
#
_cell.length_a   1.000
_cell.length_b   1.000
_cell.length_c   1.000
_cell.angle_alpha   90.00
_cell.angle_beta   90.00
_cell.angle_gamma   90.00
#
_symmetry.space_group_name_H-M   'P 1'
#
loop_
_entity.id
_entity.type
_entity.pdbx_description
1 polymer ?
#
loop_
_entity_poly.entity_id
_entity_poly.type
_entity_poly.pdbx_seq_one_letter_code
_entity_poly.pdbx_strand_id
1 'polypeptide(L)'
;MVARVRFNGGMFSRGWCALVVLLMVLVPAGWVRGATPAAVRPNILFLFADDQRADTIGAWGNTHIRTPHLDRLAARGFSFRGNYCFGGNSGAVCIPSRAMLMSGRTWFGLPHTLQGVTTFPEHLRRQGYETFATGKWHNGEASFLRSFERGRSIHFGGMDDHTRTAIQDLQPDGKFTRRQPAPKFSSEQFADEVIDFLKHPSGDRPFLAYAAFTAPHDPRNPPEAWRVNDPNKRPPLPRNYLPQHPFDNGELILRDENLLPWPRPPEWVRDQLGEYYGLIEHLDSQIGRVLDALAKSPHATNTVVVYAADHGLALGSHGLLGKQNVYEHSMRCPLIIAGPGIPAGGTTAAFTYLFDLFPTVCGLAGLPVPPGVAGFDLRPLWTAEARQVRDSVFLPYQGLMRAVRDERWKLICYPPVNHRQLFDLAHDPDERVDVSGDPDNAPVIAQLLAKMAEWQTRVGDTQPLTVPNPKPLMRDLTGQSRKPDDWQPRWIVEKYF
;
A
#
# COMPACT_ATOMS: atom_id res chain seq x y z
N MET A 1 -24.40 61.86 27.33
CA MET A 1 -24.71 62.74 28.49
C MET A 1 -23.42 62.83 29.29
N VAL A 2 -22.87 64.04 29.33
CA VAL A 2 -21.62 64.52 29.87
C VAL A 2 -21.69 64.60 31.39
N ALA A 3 -20.64 64.28 32.11
CA ALA A 3 -20.29 64.95 33.35
C ALA A 3 -18.82 64.79 33.65
N ARG A 4 -18.07 65.87 33.43
CA ARG A 4 -16.80 66.19 34.06
C ARG A 4 -17.05 66.76 35.43
N VAL A 5 -16.18 66.47 36.39
CA VAL A 5 -15.92 67.40 37.51
C VAL A 5 -14.40 67.48 37.80
N ARG A 6 -13.96 68.69 38.03
CA ARG A 6 -12.60 69.20 38.17
C ARG A 6 -12.22 69.47 39.65
N PHE A 7 -10.93 69.43 39.91
CA PHE A 7 -10.05 70.36 40.72
C PHE A 7 -10.17 70.43 42.25
N ASN A 8 -9.05 70.35 42.95
CA ASN A 8 -8.20 71.37 43.58
C ASN A 8 -7.15 70.61 44.40
N GLY A 9 -5.87 70.85 44.49
CA GLY A 9 -5.19 72.16 44.64
C GLY A 9 -4.73 72.36 46.09
N GLY A 10 -3.44 72.17 46.41
CA GLY A 10 -2.90 72.46 47.71
C GLY A 10 -1.36 72.21 47.80
N MET A 11 -0.63 73.30 47.92
CA MET A 11 0.83 73.47 47.89
C MET A 11 1.39 73.58 49.32
N PHE A 12 2.69 73.30 49.55
CA PHE A 12 3.67 73.58 50.63
C PHE A 12 4.25 72.31 51.26
N SER A 13 5.51 72.10 51.59
CA SER A 13 6.73 72.88 51.62
C SER A 13 7.94 71.94 51.93
N ARG A 14 9.09 72.24 51.44
CA ARG A 14 10.47 71.93 51.77
C ARG A 14 10.78 70.97 52.95
N GLY A 15 11.58 69.92 52.73
CA GLY A 15 12.36 69.20 53.71
C GLY A 15 13.41 68.33 53.00
N TRP A 16 14.67 68.73 53.02
CA TRP A 16 15.83 67.97 52.56
C TRP A 16 16.12 66.79 53.53
N CYS A 17 16.06 65.59 53.05
CA CYS A 17 16.72 64.42 53.63
C CYS A 17 17.41 63.63 52.54
N ALA A 18 18.72 63.54 52.60
CA ALA A 18 19.54 62.71 51.74
C ALA A 18 19.24 61.22 51.98
N LEU A 19 18.74 60.55 50.99
CA LEU A 19 18.55 59.11 51.03
C LEU A 19 19.54 58.45 50.04
N VAL A 20 20.47 57.70 50.60
CA VAL A 20 21.40 56.86 49.87
C VAL A 20 20.57 55.72 49.22
N VAL A 21 20.38 55.79 47.91
CA VAL A 21 19.72 54.72 47.15
C VAL A 21 20.76 53.64 46.80
N LEU A 22 20.70 52.52 47.52
CA LEU A 22 21.42 51.30 47.18
C LEU A 22 20.75 50.69 45.92
N LEU A 23 21.37 50.86 44.75
CA LEU A 23 20.93 50.17 43.51
C LEU A 23 21.24 48.68 43.64
N MET A 24 20.26 47.86 44.06
CA MET A 24 20.29 46.39 43.79
C MET A 24 20.06 46.19 42.31
N VAL A 25 21.11 45.81 41.58
CA VAL A 25 21.01 45.27 40.23
C VAL A 25 20.35 43.90 40.33
N LEU A 26 19.04 43.81 40.06
CA LEU A 26 18.35 42.56 39.85
C LEU A 26 18.81 41.99 38.48
N VAL A 27 19.76 41.07 38.51
CA VAL A 27 20.09 40.22 37.36
C VAL A 27 18.85 39.33 37.13
N PRO A 28 18.18 39.44 35.95
CA PRO A 28 17.09 38.51 35.65
C PRO A 28 17.67 37.11 35.58
N ALA A 29 17.20 36.21 36.45
CA ALA A 29 17.46 34.79 36.35
C ALA A 29 17.00 34.32 34.97
N GLY A 30 17.95 34.13 34.06
CA GLY A 30 17.69 33.58 32.74
C GLY A 30 17.00 32.23 32.95
N TRP A 31 15.76 32.12 32.49
CA TRP A 31 15.07 30.85 32.37
C TRP A 31 15.88 29.99 31.39
N VAL A 32 16.69 29.09 31.93
CA VAL A 32 17.24 27.99 31.16
C VAL A 32 16.01 27.22 30.69
N ARG A 33 15.58 27.46 29.46
CA ARG A 33 14.64 26.58 28.78
C ARG A 33 15.32 25.22 28.77
N GLY A 34 14.91 24.34 29.67
CA GLY A 34 15.26 22.93 29.59
C GLY A 34 14.95 22.44 28.19
N ALA A 35 15.97 21.98 27.51
CA ALA A 35 15.75 21.34 26.18
C ALA A 35 14.72 20.25 26.43
N THR A 36 13.55 20.36 25.79
CA THR A 36 12.57 19.28 25.76
C THR A 36 13.30 18.05 25.27
N PRO A 37 13.29 16.92 25.98
CA PRO A 37 13.96 15.72 25.53
C PRO A 37 13.55 15.47 24.08
N ALA A 38 14.50 15.31 23.18
CA ALA A 38 14.20 15.01 21.79
C ALA A 38 13.27 13.81 21.77
N ALA A 39 12.08 13.95 21.17
CA ALA A 39 11.11 12.87 21.10
C ALA A 39 11.81 11.65 20.52
N VAL A 40 11.76 10.53 21.24
CA VAL A 40 12.39 9.29 20.79
C VAL A 40 11.73 8.87 19.49
N ARG A 41 12.52 8.84 18.40
CA ARG A 41 12.02 8.42 17.08
C ARG A 41 11.55 6.98 17.12
N PRO A 42 10.37 6.64 16.61
CA PRO A 42 9.89 5.27 16.61
C PRO A 42 10.67 4.38 15.64
N ASN A 43 10.81 3.13 15.99
CA ASN A 43 11.15 2.10 15.01
C ASN A 43 9.98 1.87 14.07
N ILE A 44 10.27 1.37 12.88
CA ILE A 44 9.27 1.07 11.85
C ILE A 44 9.44 -0.38 11.41
N LEU A 45 8.40 -1.18 11.61
CA LEU A 45 8.29 -2.53 11.06
C LEU A 45 7.27 -2.49 9.92
N PHE A 46 7.75 -2.63 8.68
CA PHE A 46 6.93 -2.60 7.48
C PHE A 46 6.74 -4.01 6.94
N LEU A 47 5.52 -4.54 7.01
CA LEU A 47 5.12 -5.85 6.53
C LEU A 47 4.31 -5.67 5.24
N PHE A 48 4.80 -6.19 4.12
CA PHE A 48 4.27 -5.92 2.80
C PHE A 48 3.95 -7.20 2.04
N ALA A 49 2.67 -7.41 1.72
CA ALA A 49 2.18 -8.54 0.94
C ALA A 49 2.22 -8.23 -0.57
N ASP A 50 2.16 -9.27 -1.41
CA ASP A 50 2.19 -9.20 -2.87
C ASP A 50 0.88 -9.77 -3.42
N ASP A 51 0.12 -8.99 -4.20
CA ASP A 51 -1.17 -9.38 -4.79
C ASP A 51 -2.32 -9.61 -3.76
N GLN A 52 -2.32 -8.97 -2.60
CA GLN A 52 -3.38 -9.21 -1.62
C GLN A 52 -4.57 -8.24 -1.78
N ARG A 53 -5.74 -8.81 -2.05
CA ARG A 53 -7.02 -8.08 -2.12
C ARG A 53 -7.40 -7.47 -0.77
N ALA A 54 -7.99 -6.27 -0.81
CA ALA A 54 -8.46 -5.59 0.41
C ALA A 54 -9.59 -6.36 1.13
N ASP A 55 -10.35 -7.22 0.43
CA ASP A 55 -11.46 -7.98 0.98
C ASP A 55 -11.04 -9.33 1.62
N THR A 56 -9.74 -9.56 1.85
CA THR A 56 -9.19 -10.81 2.39
C THR A 56 -8.73 -10.71 3.85
N ILE A 57 -9.29 -9.79 4.63
CA ILE A 57 -9.05 -9.66 6.07
C ILE A 57 -10.34 -9.97 6.82
N GLY A 58 -10.30 -10.91 7.78
CA GLY A 58 -11.46 -11.37 8.53
C GLY A 58 -12.16 -10.23 9.28
N ALA A 59 -11.41 -9.40 10.02
CA ALA A 59 -11.94 -8.23 10.73
C ALA A 59 -12.61 -7.20 9.80
N TRP A 60 -12.40 -7.30 8.49
CA TRP A 60 -13.02 -6.43 7.49
C TRP A 60 -14.29 -7.01 6.87
N GLY A 61 -14.77 -8.15 7.39
CA GLY A 61 -16.04 -8.73 7.04
C GLY A 61 -15.98 -9.98 6.16
N ASN A 62 -14.79 -10.48 5.81
CA ASN A 62 -14.68 -11.73 5.08
C ASN A 62 -14.80 -12.94 6.04
N THR A 63 -15.91 -13.67 5.98
CA THR A 63 -16.18 -14.82 6.83
C THR A 63 -15.61 -16.14 6.29
N HIS A 64 -15.02 -16.11 5.11
CA HIS A 64 -14.49 -17.30 4.43
C HIS A 64 -12.98 -17.46 4.57
N ILE A 65 -12.31 -16.55 5.27
CA ILE A 65 -10.87 -16.56 5.52
C ILE A 65 -10.58 -16.30 7.00
N ARG A 66 -9.49 -16.86 7.49
CA ARG A 66 -9.05 -16.70 8.89
C ARG A 66 -7.72 -15.95 8.94
N THR A 67 -7.77 -14.71 9.40
CA THR A 67 -6.59 -13.84 9.53
C THR A 67 -6.44 -13.29 10.96
N PRO A 68 -6.35 -14.19 12.00
CA PRO A 68 -6.43 -13.77 13.40
C PRO A 68 -5.32 -12.78 13.81
N HIS A 69 -4.18 -12.80 13.15
CA HIS A 69 -3.06 -11.92 13.47
C HIS A 69 -3.23 -10.54 12.83
N LEU A 70 -3.69 -10.46 11.59
CA LEU A 70 -4.07 -9.21 10.93
C LEU A 70 -5.31 -8.60 11.58
N ASP A 71 -6.28 -9.42 12.02
CA ASP A 71 -7.45 -8.97 12.77
C ASP A 71 -7.03 -8.33 14.10
N ARG A 72 -6.09 -8.95 14.82
CA ARG A 72 -5.51 -8.39 16.04
C ARG A 72 -4.72 -7.11 15.77
N LEU A 73 -4.00 -7.03 14.64
CA LEU A 73 -3.29 -5.82 14.23
C LEU A 73 -4.29 -4.68 13.93
N ALA A 74 -5.37 -4.96 13.21
CA ALA A 74 -6.43 -4.00 12.93
C ALA A 74 -7.12 -3.51 14.22
N ALA A 75 -7.35 -4.41 15.19
CA ALA A 75 -7.92 -4.04 16.49
C ALA A 75 -7.00 -3.16 17.34
N ARG A 76 -5.68 -3.23 17.15
CA ARG A 76 -4.67 -2.44 17.86
C ARG A 76 -4.23 -1.18 17.13
N GLY A 77 -4.61 -1.02 15.88
CA GLY A 77 -4.18 0.07 15.02
C GLY A 77 -5.33 0.79 14.34
N PHE A 78 -4.99 1.49 13.27
CA PHE A 78 -5.90 2.24 12.43
C PHE A 78 -5.94 1.64 11.03
N SER A 79 -7.15 1.35 10.53
CA SER A 79 -7.42 0.69 9.25
C SER A 79 -7.85 1.70 8.19
N PHE A 80 -7.16 1.71 7.05
CA PHE A 80 -7.47 2.54 5.88
C PHE A 80 -8.21 1.71 4.84
N ARG A 81 -9.56 1.79 4.85
CA ARG A 81 -10.42 0.98 3.98
C ARG A 81 -10.47 1.50 2.54
N GLY A 82 -10.08 2.75 2.32
CA GLY A 82 -10.00 3.42 1.03
C GLY A 82 -8.57 3.58 0.49
N ASN A 83 -7.68 2.60 0.75
CA ASN A 83 -6.31 2.64 0.25
C ASN A 83 -6.18 1.98 -1.12
N TYR A 84 -5.42 2.63 -2.04
CA TYR A 84 -5.29 2.23 -3.43
C TYR A 84 -3.86 2.13 -3.90
N CYS A 85 -3.61 1.21 -4.83
CA CYS A 85 -2.55 1.32 -5.82
C CYS A 85 -2.95 2.37 -6.87
N PHE A 86 -2.02 3.20 -7.31
CA PHE A 86 -2.27 4.23 -8.35
C PHE A 86 -2.22 3.65 -9.77
N GLY A 87 -2.66 2.41 -10.00
CA GLY A 87 -2.54 1.74 -11.29
C GLY A 87 -1.10 1.37 -11.65
N GLY A 88 -0.75 1.45 -12.94
CA GLY A 88 0.59 1.06 -13.39
C GLY A 88 0.82 1.23 -14.89
N ASN A 89 2.09 1.21 -15.29
CA ASN A 89 2.55 1.31 -16.67
C ASN A 89 3.25 0.03 -17.16
N SER A 90 3.00 -1.08 -16.48
CA SER A 90 3.56 -2.40 -16.80
C SER A 90 2.54 -3.49 -16.51
N GLY A 91 2.54 -4.57 -17.28
CA GLY A 91 1.78 -5.78 -16.98
C GLY A 91 2.15 -6.40 -15.63
N ALA A 92 3.38 -6.25 -15.19
CA ALA A 92 3.80 -6.56 -13.83
C ALA A 92 3.53 -5.35 -12.91
N VAL A 93 2.26 -5.13 -12.54
CA VAL A 93 1.78 -3.97 -11.75
C VAL A 93 2.55 -3.78 -10.44
N CYS A 94 3.08 -4.85 -9.86
CA CYS A 94 3.89 -4.80 -8.65
C CYS A 94 5.17 -3.96 -8.80
N ILE A 95 5.79 -3.88 -9.99
CA ILE A 95 7.01 -3.07 -10.22
C ILE A 95 6.71 -1.57 -10.04
N PRO A 96 5.78 -0.95 -10.80
CA PRO A 96 5.45 0.45 -10.61
C PRO A 96 4.81 0.73 -9.25
N SER A 97 4.00 -0.17 -8.70
CA SER A 97 3.42 0.01 -7.36
C SER A 97 4.50 0.14 -6.28
N ARG A 98 5.50 -0.76 -6.28
CA ARG A 98 6.64 -0.70 -5.35
C ARG A 98 7.51 0.54 -5.59
N ALA A 99 7.72 0.93 -6.85
CA ALA A 99 8.44 2.16 -7.16
C ALA A 99 7.72 3.40 -6.64
N MET A 100 6.39 3.46 -6.78
CA MET A 100 5.56 4.55 -6.24
C MET A 100 5.60 4.60 -4.71
N LEU A 101 5.43 3.46 -4.05
CA LEU A 101 5.56 3.36 -2.58
C LEU A 101 6.92 3.88 -2.11
N MET A 102 8.00 3.41 -2.74
CA MET A 102 9.37 3.76 -2.33
C MET A 102 9.70 5.23 -2.55
N SER A 103 9.16 5.85 -3.61
CA SER A 103 9.47 7.23 -4.00
C SER A 103 8.49 8.28 -3.46
N GLY A 104 7.29 7.87 -3.03
CA GLY A 104 6.22 8.80 -2.70
C GLY A 104 5.66 9.54 -3.92
N ARG A 105 5.85 9.03 -5.15
CA ARG A 105 5.46 9.65 -6.42
C ARG A 105 4.51 8.78 -7.21
N THR A 106 3.79 9.37 -8.15
CA THR A 106 3.05 8.61 -9.17
C THR A 106 4.03 7.97 -10.17
N TRP A 107 3.56 6.98 -10.95
CA TRP A 107 4.43 6.32 -11.92
C TRP A 107 4.78 7.17 -13.16
N PHE A 108 4.12 8.32 -13.39
CA PHE A 108 4.42 9.21 -14.50
C PHE A 108 5.84 9.78 -14.38
N GLY A 109 6.69 9.45 -15.34
CA GLY A 109 8.10 9.84 -15.34
C GLY A 109 8.97 9.17 -14.26
N LEU A 110 8.45 8.17 -13.54
CA LEU A 110 9.17 7.44 -12.51
C LEU A 110 9.83 6.18 -13.13
N PRO A 111 11.17 6.06 -13.11
CA PRO A 111 11.83 4.84 -13.56
C PRO A 111 11.59 3.68 -12.59
N HIS A 112 11.26 2.50 -13.10
CA HIS A 112 11.03 1.30 -12.29
C HIS A 112 12.24 0.91 -11.43
N THR A 113 13.46 1.24 -11.88
CA THR A 113 14.72 1.00 -11.16
C THR A 113 14.98 2.03 -10.07
N LEU A 114 14.11 3.05 -9.91
CA LEU A 114 14.28 4.17 -8.97
C LEU A 114 15.58 4.96 -9.18
N GLN A 115 16.19 4.90 -10.37
CA GLN A 115 17.39 5.65 -10.69
C GLN A 115 17.15 7.17 -10.54
N GLY A 116 18.03 7.84 -9.81
CA GLY A 116 17.93 9.28 -9.57
C GLY A 116 16.81 9.71 -8.62
N VAL A 117 16.14 8.76 -7.96
CA VAL A 117 15.02 9.02 -7.05
C VAL A 117 15.36 8.55 -5.65
N THR A 118 15.22 9.41 -4.66
CA THR A 118 15.39 9.04 -3.24
C THR A 118 14.23 8.19 -2.78
N THR A 119 14.52 7.01 -2.21
CA THR A 119 13.53 6.13 -1.61
C THR A 119 13.28 6.50 -0.14
N PHE A 120 12.11 6.14 0.42
CA PHE A 120 11.85 6.42 1.84
C PHE A 120 12.84 5.68 2.77
N PRO A 121 13.27 4.43 2.52
CA PRO A 121 14.33 3.80 3.29
C PRO A 121 15.67 4.54 3.18
N GLU A 122 16.06 4.98 1.97
CA GLU A 122 17.26 5.78 1.75
C GLU A 122 17.19 7.11 2.53
N HIS A 123 16.02 7.77 2.55
CA HIS A 123 15.81 9.00 3.31
C HIS A 123 15.98 8.74 4.81
N LEU A 124 15.33 7.71 5.35
CA LEU A 124 15.46 7.32 6.76
C LEU A 124 16.91 6.98 7.13
N ARG A 125 17.60 6.21 6.28
CA ARG A 125 19.01 5.86 6.46
C ARG A 125 19.90 7.10 6.60
N ARG A 126 19.72 8.08 5.71
CA ARG A 126 20.43 9.37 5.76
C ARG A 126 20.12 10.18 7.02
N GLN A 127 18.98 9.91 7.66
CA GLN A 127 18.54 10.54 8.89
C GLN A 127 18.89 9.72 10.16
N GLY A 128 19.75 8.71 10.02
CA GLY A 128 20.31 7.94 11.12
C GLY A 128 19.55 6.68 11.53
N TYR A 129 18.53 6.25 10.76
CA TYR A 129 17.91 4.95 10.97
C TYR A 129 18.83 3.82 10.52
N GLU A 130 18.85 2.72 11.25
CA GLU A 130 19.31 1.44 10.73
C GLU A 130 18.26 0.90 9.75
N THR A 131 18.67 0.49 8.55
CA THR A 131 17.73 0.00 7.53
C THR A 131 18.03 -1.44 7.17
N PHE A 132 17.03 -2.30 7.36
CA PHE A 132 17.07 -3.73 7.06
C PHE A 132 15.95 -4.12 6.12
N ALA A 133 16.22 -5.04 5.17
CA ALA A 133 15.17 -5.60 4.33
C ALA A 133 15.35 -7.11 4.10
N THR A 134 14.20 -7.78 3.89
CA THR A 134 14.09 -9.17 3.44
C THR A 134 12.95 -9.34 2.45
N GLY A 135 13.02 -10.33 1.58
CA GLY A 135 11.96 -10.67 0.62
C GLY A 135 12.05 -9.91 -0.70
N LYS A 136 10.90 -9.72 -1.34
CA LYS A 136 10.79 -9.19 -2.70
C LYS A 136 11.11 -7.70 -2.79
N TRP A 137 12.15 -7.36 -3.58
CA TRP A 137 12.47 -5.95 -3.87
C TRP A 137 11.90 -5.46 -5.21
N HIS A 138 12.18 -6.14 -6.29
CA HIS A 138 11.67 -5.93 -7.65
C HIS A 138 12.12 -4.64 -8.37
N ASN A 139 12.79 -3.70 -7.73
CA ASN A 139 13.23 -2.42 -8.31
C ASN A 139 14.74 -2.34 -8.57
N GLY A 140 15.43 -3.49 -8.61
CA GLY A 140 16.84 -3.62 -8.99
C GLY A 140 17.83 -3.42 -7.84
N GLU A 141 19.03 -4.03 -7.98
CA GLU A 141 20.05 -4.08 -6.93
C GLU A 141 20.58 -2.69 -6.55
N ALA A 142 20.79 -1.80 -7.53
CA ALA A 142 21.34 -0.47 -7.29
C ALA A 142 20.45 0.38 -6.37
N SER A 143 19.13 0.28 -6.50
CA SER A 143 18.21 0.99 -5.61
C SER A 143 18.13 0.35 -4.22
N PHE A 144 18.31 -0.97 -4.12
CA PHE A 144 18.40 -1.69 -2.86
C PHE A 144 19.60 -1.22 -2.03
N LEU A 145 20.79 -1.18 -2.64
CA LEU A 145 22.04 -0.79 -1.99
C LEU A 145 22.03 0.64 -1.45
N ARG A 146 21.31 1.56 -2.10
CA ARG A 146 21.10 2.91 -1.56
C ARG A 146 20.12 2.93 -0.39
N SER A 147 19.12 2.05 -0.41
CA SER A 147 18.01 2.02 0.53
C SER A 147 18.35 1.34 1.85
N PHE A 148 19.10 0.25 1.82
CA PHE A 148 19.30 -0.61 2.98
C PHE A 148 20.78 -0.82 3.33
N GLU A 149 21.08 -0.78 4.64
CA GLU A 149 22.38 -1.10 5.20
C GLU A 149 22.57 -2.62 5.33
N ARG A 150 21.47 -3.32 5.63
CA ARG A 150 21.44 -4.77 5.85
C ARG A 150 20.35 -5.40 5.00
N GLY A 151 20.63 -6.58 4.50
CA GLY A 151 19.66 -7.34 3.72
C GLY A 151 19.94 -8.84 3.77
N ARG A 152 18.89 -9.62 4.00
CA ARG A 152 18.93 -11.08 4.09
C ARG A 152 17.78 -11.67 3.30
N SER A 153 18.06 -12.80 2.65
CA SER A 153 17.05 -13.53 1.85
C SER A 153 16.29 -12.62 0.88
N ILE A 154 17.01 -11.78 0.12
CA ILE A 154 16.42 -10.80 -0.80
C ILE A 154 16.05 -11.49 -2.11
N HIS A 155 14.81 -11.31 -2.55
CA HIS A 155 14.33 -11.76 -3.85
C HIS A 155 14.22 -10.59 -4.83
N PHE A 156 15.08 -10.58 -5.88
CA PHE A 156 15.06 -9.55 -6.92
C PHE A 156 14.12 -9.85 -8.09
N GLY A 157 13.53 -11.05 -8.12
CA GLY A 157 12.57 -11.45 -9.14
C GLY A 157 11.16 -10.89 -8.93
N GLY A 158 10.31 -11.05 -9.94
CA GLY A 158 8.90 -10.69 -9.88
C GLY A 158 8.06 -11.73 -9.16
N MET A 159 8.33 -13.00 -9.41
CA MET A 159 7.65 -14.16 -8.84
C MET A 159 8.59 -15.36 -8.87
N ASP A 160 8.27 -16.38 -8.08
CA ASP A 160 8.97 -17.66 -8.03
C ASP A 160 8.07 -18.68 -7.28
N ASP A 161 8.36 -19.97 -7.38
CA ASP A 161 7.75 -20.98 -6.52
C ASP A 161 8.11 -20.70 -5.05
N HIS A 162 7.10 -20.55 -4.21
CA HIS A 162 7.28 -20.22 -2.79
C HIS A 162 8.11 -21.24 -2.01
N THR A 163 8.20 -22.51 -2.51
CA THR A 163 9.00 -23.58 -1.87
C THR A 163 10.47 -23.52 -2.21
N ARG A 164 10.87 -22.70 -3.20
CA ARG A 164 12.25 -22.60 -3.70
C ARG A 164 12.61 -21.21 -4.18
N THR A 165 11.95 -20.20 -3.65
CA THR A 165 12.17 -18.79 -4.02
C THR A 165 13.65 -18.46 -4.03
N ALA A 166 14.14 -17.91 -5.14
CA ALA A 166 15.55 -17.59 -5.29
C ALA A 166 15.93 -16.34 -4.48
N ILE A 167 16.87 -16.46 -3.58
CA ILE A 167 17.28 -15.43 -2.61
C ILE A 167 18.79 -15.15 -2.67
N GLN A 168 19.15 -13.95 -2.19
CA GLN A 168 20.51 -13.47 -2.02
C GLN A 168 20.62 -12.68 -0.73
N ASP A 169 21.82 -12.65 -0.11
CA ASP A 169 22.12 -11.81 1.06
C ASP A 169 23.05 -10.67 0.66
N LEU A 170 22.84 -9.50 1.28
CA LEU A 170 23.79 -8.39 1.19
C LEU A 170 24.97 -8.65 2.14
N GLN A 171 26.18 -8.65 1.59
CA GLN A 171 27.43 -8.83 2.34
C GLN A 171 27.99 -7.49 2.84
N PRO A 172 28.84 -7.47 3.86
CA PRO A 172 29.47 -6.25 4.38
C PRO A 172 30.28 -5.45 3.35
N ASP A 173 30.77 -6.10 2.29
CA ASP A 173 31.49 -5.45 1.19
C ASP A 173 30.57 -4.78 0.15
N GLY A 174 29.25 -4.79 0.39
CA GLY A 174 28.25 -4.20 -0.52
C GLY A 174 27.88 -5.09 -1.71
N LYS A 175 28.33 -6.35 -1.74
CA LYS A 175 27.96 -7.30 -2.80
C LYS A 175 26.88 -8.26 -2.32
N PHE A 176 26.16 -8.83 -3.27
CA PHE A 176 25.20 -9.89 -2.98
C PHE A 176 25.84 -11.26 -3.07
N THR A 177 25.40 -12.19 -2.22
CA THR A 177 25.76 -13.59 -2.34
C THR A 177 25.29 -14.15 -3.68
N ARG A 178 25.82 -15.34 -4.06
CA ARG A 178 25.27 -16.07 -5.19
C ARG A 178 23.79 -16.37 -4.93
N ARG A 179 22.97 -16.20 -5.98
CA ARG A 179 21.55 -16.56 -5.98
C ARG A 179 21.38 -18.06 -5.69
N GLN A 180 20.52 -18.37 -4.72
CA GLN A 180 20.23 -19.74 -4.29
C GLN A 180 18.77 -19.89 -3.90
N PRO A 181 18.19 -21.10 -3.98
CA PRO A 181 16.83 -21.32 -3.48
C PRO A 181 16.76 -21.15 -1.97
N ALA A 182 15.65 -20.58 -1.49
CA ALA A 182 15.37 -20.48 -0.06
C ALA A 182 15.21 -21.89 0.54
N PRO A 183 15.77 -22.15 1.74
CA PRO A 183 15.66 -23.47 2.40
C PRO A 183 14.27 -23.75 2.97
N LYS A 184 13.42 -22.72 3.10
CA LYS A 184 12.06 -22.81 3.64
C LYS A 184 11.06 -22.18 2.67
N PHE A 185 9.78 -22.37 2.93
CA PHE A 185 8.71 -21.65 2.26
C PHE A 185 8.95 -20.13 2.39
N SER A 186 8.75 -19.37 1.32
CA SER A 186 9.15 -17.96 1.24
C SER A 186 8.69 -17.12 2.43
N SER A 187 7.41 -17.25 2.83
CA SER A 187 6.87 -16.48 3.97
C SER A 187 7.52 -16.86 5.30
N GLU A 188 7.87 -18.14 5.50
CA GLU A 188 8.59 -18.59 6.69
C GLU A 188 10.02 -18.05 6.70
N GLN A 189 10.72 -18.12 5.56
CA GLN A 189 12.08 -17.63 5.40
C GLN A 189 12.16 -16.14 5.74
N PHE A 190 11.27 -15.32 5.14
CA PHE A 190 11.29 -13.87 5.37
C PHE A 190 10.87 -13.50 6.80
N ALA A 191 9.94 -14.22 7.40
CA ALA A 191 9.57 -14.03 8.79
C ALA A 191 10.73 -14.35 9.75
N ASP A 192 11.47 -15.42 9.50
CA ASP A 192 12.64 -15.80 10.30
C ASP A 192 13.74 -14.73 10.24
N GLU A 193 13.99 -14.13 9.09
CA GLU A 193 14.98 -13.03 8.94
C GLU A 193 14.58 -11.78 9.72
N VAL A 194 13.28 -11.43 9.73
CA VAL A 194 12.80 -10.31 10.56
C VAL A 194 12.93 -10.63 12.04
N ILE A 195 12.55 -11.85 12.45
CA ILE A 195 12.66 -12.29 13.85
C ILE A 195 14.11 -12.28 14.32
N ASP A 196 15.04 -12.72 13.48
CA ASP A 196 16.48 -12.65 13.79
C ASP A 196 16.95 -11.20 13.90
N PHE A 197 16.56 -10.33 12.98
CA PHE A 197 16.87 -8.90 13.02
C PHE A 197 16.37 -8.25 14.32
N LEU A 198 15.13 -8.53 14.74
CA LEU A 198 14.56 -7.97 15.98
C LEU A 198 15.29 -8.41 17.24
N LYS A 199 15.98 -9.56 17.23
CA LYS A 199 16.81 -10.05 18.33
C LYS A 199 18.20 -9.42 18.34
N HIS A 200 18.72 -9.01 17.19
CA HIS A 200 20.10 -8.57 16.99
C HIS A 200 20.18 -7.22 16.23
N PRO A 201 19.56 -6.14 16.76
CA PRO A 201 19.71 -4.81 16.16
C PRO A 201 21.14 -4.29 16.36
N SER A 202 21.61 -3.42 15.47
CA SER A 202 22.97 -2.87 15.52
C SER A 202 23.09 -1.65 16.47
N GLY A 203 22.65 -1.78 17.73
CA GLY A 203 22.76 -0.71 18.74
C GLY A 203 21.45 0.06 18.99
N ASP A 204 21.56 1.31 19.47
CA ASP A 204 20.44 2.11 19.98
C ASP A 204 19.76 3.00 18.91
N ARG A 205 20.17 2.90 17.66
CA ARG A 205 19.54 3.66 16.57
C ARG A 205 18.11 3.19 16.33
N PRO A 206 17.16 4.09 15.99
CA PRO A 206 15.87 3.65 15.50
C PRO A 206 16.06 2.87 14.19
N PHE A 207 15.22 1.89 13.94
CA PHE A 207 15.34 1.05 12.74
C PHE A 207 14.11 1.14 11.82
N LEU A 208 14.35 0.87 10.54
CA LEU A 208 13.34 0.43 9.58
C LEU A 208 13.63 -1.04 9.23
N ALA A 209 12.72 -1.94 9.57
CA ALA A 209 12.71 -3.32 9.09
C ALA A 209 11.61 -3.48 8.04
N TYR A 210 12.01 -3.74 6.77
CA TYR A 210 11.12 -3.91 5.64
C TYR A 210 11.05 -5.38 5.23
N ALA A 211 9.92 -6.03 5.48
CA ALA A 211 9.66 -7.41 5.10
C ALA A 211 8.65 -7.47 3.96
N ALA A 212 9.11 -7.73 2.74
CA ALA A 212 8.28 -7.82 1.56
C ALA A 212 8.06 -9.28 1.17
N PHE A 213 6.91 -9.82 1.57
CA PHE A 213 6.54 -11.18 1.25
C PHE A 213 6.21 -11.34 -0.24
N THR A 214 6.45 -12.53 -0.79
CA THR A 214 6.01 -12.91 -2.13
C THR A 214 4.58 -13.45 -2.13
N ALA A 215 4.08 -13.91 -0.98
CA ALA A 215 2.69 -14.36 -0.83
C ALA A 215 1.74 -13.14 -0.69
N PRO A 216 0.50 -13.26 -1.20
CA PRO A 216 -0.11 -14.41 -1.87
C PRO A 216 -0.04 -14.42 -3.41
N HIS A 217 1.01 -13.84 -4.04
CA HIS A 217 1.24 -13.91 -5.49
C HIS A 217 1.26 -15.38 -5.97
N ASP A 218 0.88 -15.65 -7.20
CA ASP A 218 1.05 -16.98 -7.77
C ASP A 218 2.54 -17.40 -7.92
N PRO A 219 2.86 -18.70 -7.94
CA PRO A 219 1.97 -19.86 -7.95
C PRO A 219 1.19 -19.99 -6.65
N ARG A 220 -0.12 -20.30 -6.75
CA ARG A 220 -0.99 -20.45 -5.59
C ARG A 220 -0.82 -21.84 -5.00
N ASN A 221 0.31 -22.04 -4.30
CA ASN A 221 0.75 -23.31 -3.75
C ASN A 221 1.02 -23.23 -2.24
N PRO A 222 -0.02 -22.96 -1.42
CA PRO A 222 0.16 -22.93 0.04
C PRO A 222 0.74 -24.25 0.54
N PRO A 223 1.43 -24.26 1.70
CA PRO A 223 1.84 -25.49 2.34
C PRO A 223 0.63 -26.43 2.56
N GLU A 224 0.84 -27.74 2.51
CA GLU A 224 -0.23 -28.75 2.50
C GLU A 224 -1.27 -28.56 3.63
N ALA A 225 -0.82 -28.21 4.82
CA ALA A 225 -1.70 -27.98 5.98
C ALA A 225 -2.67 -26.79 5.80
N TRP A 226 -2.42 -25.93 4.80
CA TRP A 226 -3.20 -24.72 4.51
C TRP A 226 -4.03 -24.85 3.23
N ARG A 227 -4.00 -25.98 2.56
CA ARG A 227 -4.80 -26.23 1.36
C ARG A 227 -6.24 -26.56 1.70
N VAL A 228 -7.16 -26.07 0.90
CA VAL A 228 -8.58 -26.39 1.01
C VAL A 228 -8.88 -27.58 0.12
N ASN A 229 -8.53 -28.78 0.56
CA ASN A 229 -8.72 -30.03 -0.20
C ASN A 229 -10.18 -30.45 -0.32
N ASP A 230 -11.05 -30.09 0.64
CA ASP A 230 -12.49 -30.36 0.59
C ASP A 230 -13.21 -29.31 -0.29
N PRO A 231 -13.80 -29.70 -1.44
CA PRO A 231 -14.51 -28.79 -2.32
C PRO A 231 -15.66 -28.02 -1.64
N ASN A 232 -16.26 -28.59 -0.58
CA ASN A 232 -17.37 -27.96 0.14
C ASN A 232 -16.90 -26.83 1.06
N LYS A 233 -15.62 -26.81 1.41
CA LYS A 233 -14.99 -25.76 2.23
C LYS A 233 -14.38 -24.65 1.42
N ARG A 234 -14.37 -24.77 0.08
CA ARG A 234 -13.86 -23.72 -0.81
C ARG A 234 -14.71 -22.45 -0.69
N PRO A 235 -14.08 -21.27 -0.78
CA PRO A 235 -14.81 -20.00 -0.76
C PRO A 235 -15.88 -19.96 -1.85
N PRO A 236 -16.95 -19.14 -1.69
CA PRO A 236 -17.90 -18.90 -2.75
C PRO A 236 -17.23 -18.12 -3.90
N LEU A 237 -17.87 -18.16 -5.07
CA LEU A 237 -17.49 -17.27 -6.18
C LEU A 237 -17.60 -15.80 -5.75
N PRO A 238 -16.76 -14.90 -6.29
CA PRO A 238 -16.98 -13.47 -6.13
C PRO A 238 -18.38 -13.07 -6.60
N ARG A 239 -19.01 -12.09 -5.95
CA ARG A 239 -20.37 -11.64 -6.33
C ARG A 239 -20.45 -11.07 -7.75
N ASN A 240 -19.32 -10.59 -8.26
CA ASN A 240 -19.12 -10.09 -9.63
C ASN A 240 -18.40 -11.11 -10.53
N TYR A 241 -18.49 -12.40 -10.19
CA TYR A 241 -17.97 -13.45 -11.07
C TYR A 241 -18.66 -13.42 -12.43
N LEU A 242 -17.84 -13.53 -13.49
CA LEU A 242 -18.26 -13.81 -14.84
C LEU A 242 -17.38 -14.93 -15.42
N PRO A 243 -17.88 -15.77 -16.32
CA PRO A 243 -17.06 -16.78 -16.99
C PRO A 243 -16.01 -16.17 -17.92
N GLN A 244 -16.25 -14.96 -18.44
CA GLN A 244 -15.35 -14.21 -19.30
C GLN A 244 -15.66 -12.71 -19.18
N HIS A 245 -14.63 -11.87 -19.31
CA HIS A 245 -14.84 -10.41 -19.38
C HIS A 245 -15.66 -10.05 -20.62
N PRO A 246 -16.65 -9.15 -20.50
CA PRO A 246 -17.64 -8.92 -21.54
C PRO A 246 -17.13 -8.21 -22.80
N PHE A 247 -15.90 -7.67 -22.76
CA PHE A 247 -15.27 -7.00 -23.91
C PHE A 247 -13.74 -7.05 -23.80
N ASP A 248 -13.04 -6.63 -24.87
CA ASP A 248 -11.57 -6.55 -24.86
C ASP A 248 -11.08 -5.31 -24.11
N ASN A 249 -10.60 -5.53 -22.88
CA ASN A 249 -9.99 -4.48 -22.06
C ASN A 249 -8.51 -4.21 -22.44
N GLY A 250 -7.97 -4.92 -23.43
CA GLY A 250 -6.59 -4.84 -23.88
C GLY A 250 -5.64 -5.87 -23.26
N GLU A 251 -6.05 -6.61 -22.21
CA GLU A 251 -5.18 -7.49 -21.42
C GLU A 251 -5.72 -8.92 -21.23
N LEU A 252 -6.70 -9.35 -22.07
CA LEU A 252 -7.39 -10.64 -21.88
C LEU A 252 -6.50 -11.88 -22.07
N ILE A 253 -5.33 -11.76 -22.69
CA ILE A 253 -4.45 -12.91 -23.02
C ILE A 253 -3.06 -12.83 -22.41
N LEU A 254 -2.83 -11.88 -21.52
CA LEU A 254 -1.51 -11.79 -20.87
C LEU A 254 -1.28 -12.96 -19.91
N ARG A 255 -0.09 -13.06 -19.39
CA ARG A 255 0.40 -14.17 -18.57
C ARG A 255 -0.57 -14.54 -17.42
N ASP A 256 -1.03 -13.56 -16.65
CA ASP A 256 -1.86 -13.82 -15.46
C ASP A 256 -3.25 -14.35 -15.84
N GLU A 257 -3.79 -13.90 -16.97
CA GLU A 257 -5.06 -14.39 -17.52
C GLU A 257 -4.96 -15.82 -18.05
N ASN A 258 -3.77 -16.25 -18.48
CA ASN A 258 -3.51 -17.61 -18.94
C ASN A 258 -3.48 -18.67 -17.85
N LEU A 259 -3.55 -18.31 -16.56
CA LEU A 259 -3.53 -19.28 -15.46
C LEU A 259 -4.80 -20.15 -15.34
N LEU A 260 -5.93 -19.74 -15.95
CA LEU A 260 -7.13 -20.54 -16.14
C LEU A 260 -7.67 -20.41 -17.58
N PRO A 261 -8.46 -21.39 -18.10
CA PRO A 261 -9.04 -21.31 -19.44
C PRO A 261 -10.15 -20.25 -19.54
N TRP A 262 -10.56 -19.97 -20.76
CA TRP A 262 -11.77 -19.23 -21.09
C TRP A 262 -12.80 -20.18 -21.73
N PRO A 263 -14.09 -20.13 -21.32
CA PRO A 263 -14.65 -19.42 -20.16
C PRO A 263 -14.07 -19.97 -18.84
N ARG A 264 -14.04 -19.12 -17.80
CA ARG A 264 -13.55 -19.50 -16.46
C ARG A 264 -14.50 -20.52 -15.82
N PRO A 265 -14.11 -21.79 -15.57
CA PRO A 265 -14.98 -22.75 -14.89
C PRO A 265 -15.21 -22.31 -13.43
N PRO A 266 -16.47 -22.26 -12.94
CA PRO A 266 -16.79 -21.83 -11.57
C PRO A 266 -16.05 -22.62 -10.49
N GLU A 267 -15.96 -23.93 -10.66
CA GLU A 267 -15.27 -24.82 -9.72
C GLU A 267 -13.76 -24.57 -9.64
N TRP A 268 -13.14 -24.22 -10.77
CA TRP A 268 -11.70 -23.90 -10.82
C TRP A 268 -11.42 -22.52 -10.24
N VAL A 269 -12.32 -21.55 -10.41
CA VAL A 269 -12.22 -20.25 -9.74
C VAL A 269 -12.32 -20.41 -8.23
N ARG A 270 -13.28 -21.23 -7.73
CA ARG A 270 -13.40 -21.51 -6.30
C ARG A 270 -12.17 -22.24 -5.74
N ASP A 271 -11.60 -23.12 -6.54
CA ASP A 271 -10.37 -23.83 -6.18
C ASP A 271 -9.18 -22.87 -6.07
N GLN A 272 -8.97 -22.01 -7.07
CA GLN A 272 -7.94 -20.98 -7.05
C GLN A 272 -8.11 -20.00 -5.87
N LEU A 273 -9.36 -19.64 -5.53
CA LEU A 273 -9.66 -18.84 -4.35
C LEU A 273 -9.30 -19.56 -3.06
N GLY A 274 -9.56 -20.87 -2.98
CA GLY A 274 -9.17 -21.69 -1.82
C GLY A 274 -7.66 -21.73 -1.61
N GLU A 275 -6.89 -21.95 -2.68
CA GLU A 275 -5.42 -21.92 -2.64
C GLU A 275 -4.88 -20.52 -2.31
N TYR A 276 -5.49 -19.47 -2.84
CA TYR A 276 -5.14 -18.10 -2.54
C TYR A 276 -5.41 -17.73 -1.07
N TYR A 277 -6.55 -18.13 -0.51
CA TYR A 277 -6.87 -17.94 0.90
C TYR A 277 -5.92 -18.73 1.80
N GLY A 278 -5.57 -19.95 1.41
CA GLY A 278 -4.57 -20.75 2.10
C GLY A 278 -3.19 -20.08 2.18
N LEU A 279 -2.76 -19.43 1.10
CA LEU A 279 -1.53 -18.61 1.11
C LEU A 279 -1.62 -17.44 2.08
N ILE A 280 -2.77 -16.75 2.13
CA ILE A 280 -2.98 -15.61 3.03
C ILE A 280 -3.05 -16.06 4.48
N GLU A 281 -3.77 -17.15 4.79
CA GLU A 281 -3.83 -17.70 6.15
C GLU A 281 -2.44 -18.16 6.63
N HIS A 282 -1.66 -18.77 5.75
CA HIS A 282 -0.26 -19.11 6.04
C HIS A 282 0.57 -17.83 6.28
N LEU A 283 0.46 -16.83 5.41
CA LEU A 283 1.14 -15.55 5.58
C LEU A 283 0.74 -14.87 6.91
N ASP A 284 -0.54 -14.85 7.24
CA ASP A 284 -1.05 -14.32 8.51
C ASP A 284 -0.39 -15.01 9.72
N SER A 285 -0.21 -16.33 9.66
CA SER A 285 0.48 -17.08 10.72
C SER A 285 1.95 -16.65 10.86
N GLN A 286 2.64 -16.39 9.76
CA GLN A 286 4.03 -15.92 9.79
C GLN A 286 4.14 -14.47 10.30
N ILE A 287 3.20 -13.61 9.90
CA ILE A 287 3.06 -12.26 10.47
C ILE A 287 2.84 -12.35 11.99
N GLY A 288 2.00 -13.29 12.44
CA GLY A 288 1.82 -13.56 13.87
C GLY A 288 3.11 -13.85 14.61
N ARG A 289 3.97 -14.70 14.04
CA ARG A 289 5.31 -14.99 14.60
C ARG A 289 6.18 -13.75 14.73
N VAL A 290 6.18 -12.89 13.70
CA VAL A 290 6.93 -11.63 13.70
C VAL A 290 6.40 -10.67 14.77
N LEU A 291 5.08 -10.49 14.84
CA LEU A 291 4.43 -9.63 15.84
C LEU A 291 4.66 -10.11 17.27
N ASP A 292 4.64 -11.43 17.49
CA ASP A 292 4.92 -12.03 18.81
C ASP A 292 6.41 -11.87 19.19
N ALA A 293 7.34 -11.93 18.23
CA ALA A 293 8.74 -11.63 18.45
C ALA A 293 8.97 -10.16 18.80
N LEU A 294 8.32 -9.23 18.08
CA LEU A 294 8.35 -7.81 18.39
C LEU A 294 7.82 -7.54 19.82
N ALA A 295 6.68 -8.15 20.18
CA ALA A 295 6.06 -7.96 21.49
C ALA A 295 6.95 -8.41 22.66
N LYS A 296 7.86 -9.37 22.42
CA LYS A 296 8.84 -9.87 23.39
C LYS A 296 10.17 -9.13 23.34
N SER A 297 10.37 -8.23 22.38
CA SER A 297 11.61 -7.47 22.21
C SER A 297 11.60 -6.17 23.05
N PRO A 298 12.77 -5.57 23.34
CA PRO A 298 12.84 -4.25 23.99
C PRO A 298 12.23 -3.12 23.14
N HIS A 299 11.94 -3.39 21.87
CA HIS A 299 11.39 -2.41 20.92
C HIS A 299 9.86 -2.35 20.90
N ALA A 300 9.17 -3.25 21.63
CA ALA A 300 7.72 -3.43 21.60
C ALA A 300 6.92 -2.13 21.78
N THR A 301 7.36 -1.25 22.67
CA THR A 301 6.65 -0.02 23.05
C THR A 301 6.97 1.18 22.16
N ASN A 302 8.02 1.10 21.33
CA ASN A 302 8.47 2.20 20.46
C ASN A 302 8.57 1.77 18.98
N THR A 303 7.72 0.86 18.53
CA THR A 303 7.69 0.43 17.13
C THR A 303 6.31 0.69 16.51
N VAL A 304 6.31 1.39 15.38
CA VAL A 304 5.16 1.49 14.48
C VAL A 304 5.20 0.31 13.52
N VAL A 305 4.11 -0.42 13.45
CA VAL A 305 3.90 -1.53 12.50
C VAL A 305 3.02 -1.03 11.38
N VAL A 306 3.49 -1.15 10.14
CA VAL A 306 2.72 -0.90 8.92
C VAL A 306 2.50 -2.22 8.21
N TYR A 307 1.25 -2.57 7.96
CA TYR A 307 0.86 -3.67 7.08
C TYR A 307 0.17 -3.14 5.85
N ALA A 308 0.63 -3.53 4.66
CA ALA A 308 0.02 -3.17 3.39
C ALA A 308 0.26 -4.25 2.32
N ALA A 309 -0.44 -4.15 1.18
CA ALA A 309 -0.12 -4.90 -0.03
C ALA A 309 0.05 -3.94 -1.21
N ASP A 310 0.78 -4.39 -2.25
CA ASP A 310 1.08 -3.56 -3.41
C ASP A 310 -0.15 -3.32 -4.31
N HIS A 311 -1.05 -4.28 -4.44
CA HIS A 311 -2.36 -4.21 -5.10
C HIS A 311 -3.14 -5.51 -4.83
N GLY A 312 -4.35 -5.63 -5.36
CA GLY A 312 -5.12 -6.87 -5.39
C GLY A 312 -5.08 -7.57 -6.75
N LEU A 313 -6.05 -8.44 -7.01
CA LEU A 313 -6.23 -9.13 -8.29
C LEU A 313 -7.67 -9.65 -8.46
N ALA A 314 -8.04 -10.09 -9.67
CA ALA A 314 -9.43 -10.43 -10.00
C ALA A 314 -9.90 -11.78 -9.44
N LEU A 315 -9.20 -12.88 -9.70
CA LEU A 315 -9.58 -14.24 -9.26
C LEU A 315 -11.03 -14.61 -9.59
N GLY A 316 -11.45 -14.39 -10.86
CA GLY A 316 -12.79 -14.67 -11.33
C GLY A 316 -13.75 -13.47 -11.31
N SER A 317 -13.42 -12.41 -10.60
CA SER A 317 -14.15 -11.14 -10.64
C SER A 317 -14.14 -10.59 -12.08
N HIS A 318 -15.30 -10.18 -12.61
CA HIS A 318 -15.47 -9.65 -13.97
C HIS A 318 -14.94 -10.56 -15.09
N GLY A 319 -14.83 -11.87 -14.86
CA GLY A 319 -14.26 -12.82 -15.83
C GLY A 319 -12.76 -12.71 -16.04
N LEU A 320 -12.07 -11.97 -15.18
CA LEU A 320 -10.63 -11.78 -15.15
C LEU A 320 -9.97 -12.62 -14.07
N LEU A 321 -8.66 -12.84 -14.17
CA LEU A 321 -7.89 -13.58 -13.20
C LEU A 321 -6.76 -12.75 -12.59
N GLY A 322 -6.16 -11.90 -13.40
CA GLY A 322 -5.00 -11.08 -13.06
C GLY A 322 -5.35 -9.74 -12.40
N LYS A 323 -4.36 -8.87 -12.37
CA LYS A 323 -4.33 -7.56 -11.72
C LYS A 323 -4.34 -6.38 -12.69
N GLN A 324 -4.30 -6.68 -13.99
CA GLN A 324 -4.13 -5.73 -15.09
C GLN A 324 -5.47 -5.10 -15.49
N ASN A 325 -6.11 -4.48 -14.51
CA ASN A 325 -7.38 -3.79 -14.64
C ASN A 325 -7.50 -2.72 -13.53
N VAL A 326 -8.53 -1.88 -13.61
CA VAL A 326 -8.73 -0.77 -12.68
C VAL A 326 -9.96 -0.92 -11.79
N TYR A 327 -10.51 -2.14 -11.68
CA TYR A 327 -11.60 -2.45 -10.76
C TYR A 327 -11.14 -2.44 -9.29
N GLU A 328 -12.11 -2.34 -8.37
CA GLU A 328 -11.84 -2.27 -6.92
C GLU A 328 -11.03 -3.47 -6.39
N HIS A 329 -11.34 -4.69 -6.87
CA HIS A 329 -10.64 -5.91 -6.43
C HIS A 329 -9.14 -5.93 -6.75
N SER A 330 -8.71 -5.15 -7.76
CA SER A 330 -7.30 -5.08 -8.18
C SER A 330 -6.59 -3.83 -7.67
N MET A 331 -7.28 -2.68 -7.62
CA MET A 331 -6.64 -1.43 -7.27
C MET A 331 -6.72 -1.10 -5.77
N ARG A 332 -7.74 -1.57 -5.07
CA ARG A 332 -7.85 -1.37 -3.63
C ARG A 332 -7.04 -2.46 -2.90
N CYS A 333 -6.19 -2.04 -1.98
CA CYS A 333 -5.31 -2.92 -1.21
C CYS A 333 -5.36 -2.60 0.29
N PRO A 334 -5.03 -3.57 1.17
CA PRO A 334 -5.06 -3.35 2.61
C PRO A 334 -4.01 -2.33 3.04
N LEU A 335 -4.36 -1.55 4.08
CA LEU A 335 -3.42 -0.72 4.84
C LEU A 335 -3.88 -0.64 6.29
N ILE A 336 -3.00 -1.08 7.21
CA ILE A 336 -3.19 -1.01 8.66
C ILE A 336 -1.91 -0.41 9.25
N ILE A 337 -2.05 0.58 10.12
CA ILE A 337 -0.91 1.18 10.85
C ILE A 337 -1.21 1.08 12.35
N ALA A 338 -0.28 0.52 13.13
CA ALA A 338 -0.44 0.34 14.57
C ALA A 338 0.85 0.73 15.32
N GLY A 339 0.73 1.30 16.51
CA GLY A 339 1.90 1.65 17.31
C GLY A 339 1.68 2.89 18.19
N PRO A 340 2.76 3.42 18.76
CA PRO A 340 2.66 4.59 19.64
C PRO A 340 2.02 5.79 18.93
N GLY A 341 1.05 6.43 19.60
CA GLY A 341 0.35 7.61 19.07
C GLY A 341 -0.70 7.32 17.97
N ILE A 342 -0.99 6.05 17.68
CA ILE A 342 -2.00 5.64 16.71
C ILE A 342 -3.21 5.06 17.44
N PRO A 343 -4.45 5.57 17.20
CA PRO A 343 -5.65 5.08 17.87
C PRO A 343 -5.92 3.60 17.57
N ALA A 344 -6.19 2.83 18.61
CA ALA A 344 -6.56 1.42 18.47
C ALA A 344 -8.01 1.29 17.97
N GLY A 345 -8.26 0.32 17.07
CA GLY A 345 -9.57 0.00 16.52
C GLY A 345 -10.17 1.09 15.62
N GLY A 346 -9.38 2.12 15.27
CA GLY A 346 -9.84 3.18 14.37
C GLY A 346 -9.92 2.72 12.92
N THR A 347 -10.81 3.36 12.15
CA THR A 347 -10.97 3.08 10.72
C THR A 347 -11.39 4.33 9.95
N THR A 348 -10.96 4.41 8.70
CA THR A 348 -11.42 5.43 7.76
C THR A 348 -11.68 4.84 6.37
N ALA A 349 -12.66 5.39 5.68
CA ALA A 349 -12.91 5.14 4.25
C ALA A 349 -12.27 6.23 3.35
N ALA A 350 -11.58 7.21 3.93
CA ALA A 350 -10.90 8.25 3.19
C ALA A 350 -9.95 7.66 2.14
N PHE A 351 -9.93 8.27 0.96
CA PHE A 351 -9.08 7.84 -0.13
C PHE A 351 -7.61 8.11 0.19
N THR A 352 -6.81 7.05 0.12
CA THR A 352 -5.36 7.10 0.28
C THR A 352 -4.68 6.31 -0.83
N TYR A 353 -3.43 6.61 -1.09
CA TYR A 353 -2.58 5.81 -1.96
C TYR A 353 -1.40 5.22 -1.20
N LEU A 354 -0.84 4.13 -1.67
CA LEU A 354 0.37 3.54 -1.08
C LEU A 354 1.53 4.52 -0.99
N PHE A 355 1.69 5.42 -1.95
CA PHE A 355 2.76 6.41 -1.94
C PHE A 355 2.59 7.52 -0.88
N ASP A 356 1.42 7.62 -0.23
CA ASP A 356 1.20 8.47 0.95
C ASP A 356 1.98 7.98 2.17
N LEU A 357 2.42 6.72 2.15
CA LEU A 357 3.21 6.14 3.24
C LEU A 357 4.58 6.81 3.38
N PHE A 358 5.18 7.33 2.31
CA PHE A 358 6.46 8.05 2.42
C PHE A 358 6.33 9.30 3.32
N PRO A 359 5.47 10.30 3.01
CA PRO A 359 5.33 11.46 3.89
C PRO A 359 4.77 11.10 5.27
N THR A 360 3.93 10.07 5.38
CA THR A 360 3.41 9.56 6.66
C THR A 360 4.53 9.03 7.55
N VAL A 361 5.43 8.22 7.00
CA VAL A 361 6.61 7.71 7.72
C VAL A 361 7.55 8.85 8.13
N CYS A 362 7.77 9.83 7.25
CA CYS A 362 8.53 11.03 7.62
C CYS A 362 7.89 11.75 8.82
N GLY A 363 6.58 11.94 8.78
CA GLY A 363 5.85 12.59 9.87
C GLY A 363 5.90 11.81 11.19
N LEU A 364 5.78 10.49 11.17
CA LEU A 364 5.95 9.61 12.34
C LEU A 364 7.37 9.69 12.92
N ALA A 365 8.37 9.80 12.04
CA ALA A 365 9.78 9.92 12.43
C ALA A 365 10.20 11.34 12.84
N GLY A 366 9.30 12.34 12.72
CA GLY A 366 9.63 13.74 12.94
C GLY A 366 10.65 14.29 11.94
N LEU A 367 10.60 13.80 10.69
CA LEU A 367 11.53 14.15 9.62
C LEU A 367 10.85 15.00 8.54
N PRO A 368 11.58 15.91 7.87
CA PRO A 368 11.04 16.63 6.74
C PRO A 368 10.79 15.70 5.56
N VAL A 369 9.71 15.97 4.82
CA VAL A 369 9.41 15.29 3.56
C VAL A 369 10.32 15.86 2.46
N PRO A 370 11.07 15.03 1.73
CA PRO A 370 11.96 15.54 0.68
C PRO A 370 11.17 16.09 -0.52
N PRO A 371 11.77 17.00 -1.32
CA PRO A 371 11.13 17.55 -2.51
C PRO A 371 10.73 16.49 -3.54
N GLY A 372 9.63 16.74 -4.24
CA GLY A 372 9.11 15.88 -5.31
C GLY A 372 8.28 14.68 -4.85
N VAL A 373 8.05 14.52 -3.56
CA VAL A 373 7.05 13.58 -3.02
C VAL A 373 5.65 14.14 -3.30
N ALA A 374 4.78 13.33 -3.90
CA ALA A 374 3.42 13.71 -4.31
C ALA A 374 2.34 13.19 -3.33
N GLY A 375 2.72 12.32 -2.40
CA GLY A 375 1.84 11.76 -1.37
C GLY A 375 1.48 12.76 -0.29
N PHE A 376 0.42 12.44 0.47
CA PHE A 376 -0.03 13.19 1.63
C PHE A 376 0.32 12.46 2.92
N ASP A 377 0.63 13.20 3.98
CA ASP A 377 0.73 12.66 5.33
C ASP A 377 -0.66 12.21 5.81
N LEU A 378 -0.78 10.95 6.22
CA LEU A 378 -2.05 10.35 6.63
C LEU A 378 -2.38 10.57 8.13
N ARG A 379 -1.45 11.11 8.92
CA ARG A 379 -1.66 11.34 10.36
C ARG A 379 -2.89 12.18 10.68
N PRO A 380 -3.24 13.24 9.92
CA PRO A 380 -4.46 14.00 10.16
C PRO A 380 -5.76 13.17 10.11
N LEU A 381 -5.76 12.03 9.41
CA LEU A 381 -6.94 11.16 9.31
C LEU A 381 -7.23 10.39 10.61
N TRP A 382 -6.20 10.01 11.38
CA TRP A 382 -6.41 9.31 12.64
C TRP A 382 -6.39 10.21 13.87
N THR A 383 -5.88 11.45 13.75
CA THR A 383 -6.02 12.48 14.79
C THR A 383 -7.36 13.22 14.71
N ALA A 384 -8.18 12.93 13.70
CA ALA A 384 -9.42 13.60 13.35
C ALA A 384 -9.27 15.10 13.01
N GLU A 385 -8.06 15.57 12.71
CA GLU A 385 -7.79 16.91 12.19
C GLU A 385 -8.29 17.09 10.75
N ALA A 386 -8.40 15.97 10.00
CA ALA A 386 -8.97 15.95 8.66
C ALA A 386 -9.88 14.73 8.49
N ARG A 387 -10.94 14.88 7.70
CA ARG A 387 -11.82 13.76 7.29
C ARG A 387 -11.32 13.06 6.04
N GLN A 388 -10.60 13.78 5.19
CA GLN A 388 -10.05 13.29 3.91
C GLN A 388 -8.77 14.06 3.55
N VAL A 389 -7.90 13.45 2.77
CA VAL A 389 -6.72 14.07 2.17
C VAL A 389 -6.90 14.31 0.66
N ARG A 390 -7.92 13.66 0.07
CA ARG A 390 -8.37 13.84 -1.33
C ARG A 390 -9.83 13.47 -1.47
N ASP A 391 -10.51 14.05 -2.46
CA ASP A 391 -11.94 13.83 -2.75
C ASP A 391 -12.19 12.74 -3.80
N SER A 392 -11.13 12.25 -4.43
CA SER A 392 -11.21 11.26 -5.49
C SER A 392 -9.89 10.51 -5.65
N VAL A 393 -9.96 9.33 -6.29
CA VAL A 393 -8.80 8.59 -6.77
C VAL A 393 -8.83 8.46 -8.28
N PHE A 394 -7.63 8.53 -8.89
CA PHE A 394 -7.39 8.32 -10.30
C PHE A 394 -6.54 7.07 -10.47
N LEU A 395 -6.96 6.18 -11.37
CA LEU A 395 -6.39 4.85 -11.56
C LEU A 395 -6.03 4.66 -13.05
N PRO A 396 -4.87 5.16 -13.48
CA PRO A 396 -4.39 4.98 -14.84
C PRO A 396 -3.66 3.65 -14.99
N TYR A 397 -3.97 2.90 -16.05
CA TYR A 397 -3.25 1.68 -16.39
C TYR A 397 -2.76 1.73 -17.85
N GLN A 398 -1.44 1.78 -18.04
CA GLN A 398 -0.77 1.88 -19.34
C GLN A 398 -1.45 2.93 -20.27
N GLY A 399 -1.57 2.67 -21.59
CA GLY A 399 -2.40 3.40 -22.53
C GLY A 399 -3.81 2.80 -22.68
N LEU A 400 -4.22 1.88 -21.80
CA LEU A 400 -5.38 1.02 -21.97
C LEU A 400 -6.61 1.47 -21.18
N MET A 401 -6.42 1.97 -19.96
CA MET A 401 -7.52 2.29 -19.04
C MET A 401 -7.25 3.56 -18.26
N ARG A 402 -8.31 4.33 -18.02
CA ARG A 402 -8.34 5.46 -17.09
C ARG A 402 -9.60 5.37 -16.24
N ALA A 403 -9.45 5.33 -14.94
CA ALA A 403 -10.61 5.40 -14.05
C ALA A 403 -10.48 6.57 -13.07
N VAL A 404 -11.62 7.17 -12.75
CA VAL A 404 -11.76 8.10 -11.64
C VAL A 404 -12.89 7.62 -10.75
N ARG A 405 -12.67 7.71 -9.43
CA ARG A 405 -13.65 7.37 -8.42
C ARG A 405 -13.77 8.50 -7.41
N ASP A 406 -15.00 8.90 -7.08
CA ASP A 406 -15.35 9.67 -5.89
C ASP A 406 -16.04 8.78 -4.83
N GLU A 407 -16.68 9.34 -3.82
CA GLU A 407 -17.31 8.56 -2.76
C GLU A 407 -18.39 7.58 -3.27
N ARG A 408 -19.15 7.99 -4.30
CA ARG A 408 -20.28 7.22 -4.82
C ARG A 408 -20.01 6.58 -6.16
N TRP A 409 -19.40 7.31 -7.09
CA TRP A 409 -19.34 6.93 -8.50
C TRP A 409 -17.93 6.53 -8.93
N LYS A 410 -17.86 5.59 -9.86
CA LYS A 410 -16.62 5.25 -10.56
C LYS A 410 -16.87 5.18 -12.06
N LEU A 411 -16.11 5.98 -12.80
CA LEU A 411 -16.08 5.97 -14.26
C LEU A 411 -14.78 5.32 -14.72
N ILE A 412 -14.88 4.33 -15.62
CA ILE A 412 -13.74 3.71 -16.31
C ILE A 412 -13.85 4.00 -17.80
N CYS A 413 -12.79 4.50 -18.40
CA CYS A 413 -12.65 4.69 -19.84
C CYS A 413 -11.63 3.68 -20.40
N TYR A 414 -11.96 3.08 -21.54
CA TYR A 414 -11.14 2.14 -22.31
C TYR A 414 -10.83 2.75 -23.68
N PRO A 415 -9.84 3.65 -23.80
CA PRO A 415 -9.55 4.39 -25.01
C PRO A 415 -9.39 3.54 -26.26
N PRO A 416 -8.66 2.38 -26.25
CA PRO A 416 -8.42 1.60 -27.46
C PRO A 416 -9.67 1.06 -28.15
N VAL A 417 -10.77 0.92 -27.42
CA VAL A 417 -12.07 0.41 -27.92
C VAL A 417 -13.19 1.45 -27.83
N ASN A 418 -12.88 2.70 -27.44
CA ASN A 418 -13.83 3.78 -27.21
C ASN A 418 -15.03 3.37 -26.33
N HIS A 419 -14.78 2.53 -25.33
CA HIS A 419 -15.80 2.06 -24.40
C HIS A 419 -15.62 2.73 -23.02
N ARG A 420 -16.72 2.80 -22.27
CA ARG A 420 -16.72 3.26 -20.87
C ARG A 420 -17.70 2.48 -20.04
N GLN A 421 -17.46 2.43 -18.74
CA GLN A 421 -18.36 1.88 -17.73
C GLN A 421 -18.54 2.89 -16.60
N LEU A 422 -19.75 2.95 -16.06
CA LEU A 422 -20.09 3.74 -14.87
C LEU A 422 -20.70 2.84 -13.80
N PHE A 423 -20.19 2.92 -12.57
CA PHE A 423 -20.69 2.15 -11.43
C PHE A 423 -21.13 3.07 -10.27
N ASP A 424 -22.29 2.80 -9.68
CA ASP A 424 -22.77 3.42 -8.45
C ASP A 424 -22.31 2.59 -7.25
N LEU A 425 -21.11 2.87 -6.73
CA LEU A 425 -20.48 2.08 -5.68
C LEU A 425 -21.18 2.18 -4.32
N ALA A 426 -22.08 3.14 -4.12
CA ALA A 426 -22.90 3.21 -2.91
C ALA A 426 -23.94 2.08 -2.88
N HIS A 427 -24.45 1.65 -4.05
CA HIS A 427 -25.47 0.60 -4.17
C HIS A 427 -24.89 -0.70 -4.75
N ASP A 428 -23.79 -0.60 -5.51
CA ASP A 428 -23.11 -1.72 -6.16
C ASP A 428 -21.59 -1.67 -5.91
N PRO A 429 -21.14 -1.95 -4.68
CA PRO A 429 -19.73 -1.90 -4.32
C PRO A 429 -18.86 -2.95 -5.02
N ASP A 430 -19.49 -3.94 -5.67
CA ASP A 430 -18.84 -5.01 -6.41
C ASP A 430 -18.73 -4.70 -7.92
N GLU A 431 -19.15 -3.51 -8.39
CA GLU A 431 -19.06 -3.06 -9.78
C GLU A 431 -19.75 -4.02 -10.78
N ARG A 432 -20.94 -4.50 -10.45
CA ARG A 432 -21.65 -5.56 -11.20
C ARG A 432 -22.50 -5.02 -12.34
N VAL A 433 -23.03 -3.81 -12.20
CA VAL A 433 -24.01 -3.21 -13.10
C VAL A 433 -23.44 -1.93 -13.70
N ASP A 434 -23.10 -2.00 -14.98
CA ASP A 434 -22.71 -0.82 -15.75
C ASP A 434 -23.95 0.01 -16.07
N VAL A 435 -24.02 1.22 -15.52
CA VAL A 435 -25.11 2.18 -15.73
C VAL A 435 -24.71 3.32 -16.68
N SER A 436 -23.63 3.17 -17.44
CA SER A 436 -23.14 4.20 -18.36
C SER A 436 -24.05 4.45 -19.57
N GLY A 437 -24.91 3.48 -19.89
CA GLY A 437 -25.90 3.59 -20.97
C GLY A 437 -27.20 4.29 -20.59
N ASP A 438 -27.43 4.59 -19.31
CA ASP A 438 -28.60 5.29 -18.82
C ASP A 438 -28.45 6.81 -19.09
N PRO A 439 -29.35 7.43 -19.89
CA PRO A 439 -29.30 8.87 -20.17
C PRO A 439 -29.33 9.75 -18.92
N ASP A 440 -29.97 9.32 -17.85
CA ASP A 440 -30.09 10.08 -16.59
C ASP A 440 -28.73 10.22 -15.89
N ASN A 441 -27.77 9.37 -16.21
CA ASN A 441 -26.41 9.42 -15.71
C ASN A 441 -25.45 10.31 -16.53
N ALA A 442 -25.92 10.91 -17.64
CA ALA A 442 -25.07 11.79 -18.46
C ALA A 442 -24.42 12.95 -17.67
N PRO A 443 -25.10 13.63 -16.73
CA PRO A 443 -24.47 14.67 -15.91
C PRO A 443 -23.38 14.12 -15.00
N VAL A 444 -23.56 12.94 -14.42
CA VAL A 444 -22.56 12.26 -13.57
C VAL A 444 -21.31 11.92 -14.40
N ILE A 445 -21.50 11.35 -15.59
CA ILE A 445 -20.39 11.04 -16.51
C ILE A 445 -19.62 12.30 -16.87
N ALA A 446 -20.30 13.40 -17.19
CA ALA A 446 -19.66 14.68 -17.52
C ALA A 446 -18.82 15.22 -16.33
N GLN A 447 -19.37 15.17 -15.12
CA GLN A 447 -18.65 15.56 -13.90
C GLN A 447 -17.39 14.71 -13.68
N LEU A 448 -17.49 13.39 -13.83
CA LEU A 448 -16.36 12.47 -13.61
C LEU A 448 -15.30 12.60 -14.72
N LEU A 449 -15.71 12.88 -15.97
CA LEU A 449 -14.77 13.20 -17.04
C LEU A 449 -14.00 14.50 -16.76
N ALA A 450 -14.66 15.53 -16.25
CA ALA A 450 -13.98 16.76 -15.83
C ALA A 450 -12.96 16.49 -14.71
N LYS A 451 -13.35 15.73 -13.68
CA LYS A 451 -12.46 15.29 -12.58
C LYS A 451 -11.29 14.45 -13.11
N MET A 452 -11.50 13.59 -14.09
CA MET A 452 -10.45 12.80 -14.74
C MET A 452 -9.45 13.70 -15.49
N ALA A 453 -9.93 14.74 -16.21
CA ALA A 453 -9.08 15.71 -16.90
C ALA A 453 -8.23 16.53 -15.91
N GLU A 454 -8.79 16.92 -14.76
CA GLU A 454 -8.02 17.57 -13.69
C GLU A 454 -6.89 16.67 -13.17
N TRP A 455 -7.19 15.37 -12.94
CA TRP A 455 -6.18 14.39 -12.55
C TRP A 455 -5.10 14.23 -13.63
N GLN A 456 -5.48 14.06 -14.90
CA GLN A 456 -4.54 13.95 -16.02
C GLN A 456 -3.60 15.16 -16.06
N THR A 457 -4.14 16.37 -15.93
CA THR A 457 -3.33 17.61 -15.87
C THR A 457 -2.36 17.59 -14.68
N ARG A 458 -2.85 17.22 -13.50
CA ARG A 458 -2.06 17.18 -12.25
C ARG A 458 -0.85 16.25 -12.33
N VAL A 459 -1.02 15.07 -12.96
CA VAL A 459 0.03 14.04 -13.01
C VAL A 459 0.82 14.03 -14.33
N GLY A 460 0.47 14.89 -15.27
CA GLY A 460 1.11 14.95 -16.60
C GLY A 460 0.72 13.79 -17.53
N ASP A 461 -0.48 13.23 -17.35
CA ASP A 461 -1.02 12.20 -18.23
C ASP A 461 -1.61 12.83 -19.50
N THR A 462 -1.05 12.48 -20.64
CA THR A 462 -1.49 12.99 -21.96
C THR A 462 -2.30 11.98 -22.75
N GLN A 463 -2.67 10.84 -22.15
CA GLN A 463 -3.43 9.79 -22.84
C GLN A 463 -4.83 10.30 -23.19
N PRO A 464 -5.22 10.30 -24.49
CA PRO A 464 -6.60 10.62 -24.88
C PRO A 464 -7.56 9.53 -24.36
N LEU A 465 -8.78 9.94 -24.02
CA LEU A 465 -9.81 9.02 -23.51
C LEU A 465 -10.60 8.31 -24.64
N THR A 466 -10.37 8.73 -25.90
CA THR A 466 -10.92 8.10 -27.11
C THR A 466 -9.90 8.14 -28.23
N VAL A 467 -10.06 7.27 -29.23
CA VAL A 467 -9.19 7.21 -30.41
C VAL A 467 -10.02 7.29 -31.69
N PRO A 468 -9.48 7.83 -32.81
CA PRO A 468 -10.21 7.96 -34.07
C PRO A 468 -10.61 6.59 -34.69
N ASN A 469 -9.75 5.59 -34.53
CA ASN A 469 -9.93 4.25 -35.10
C ASN A 469 -9.92 3.21 -33.97
N PRO A 470 -11.05 3.01 -33.27
CA PRO A 470 -11.12 2.05 -32.18
C PRO A 470 -10.97 0.61 -32.68
N LYS A 471 -10.35 -0.22 -31.85
CA LYS A 471 -10.35 -1.66 -32.04
C LYS A 471 -11.79 -2.22 -31.87
N PRO A 472 -12.06 -3.43 -32.38
CA PRO A 472 -13.31 -4.12 -32.06
C PRO A 472 -13.51 -4.27 -30.57
N LEU A 473 -14.72 -4.03 -30.10
CA LEU A 473 -15.05 -4.13 -28.65
C LEU A 473 -14.93 -5.58 -28.15
N MET A 474 -15.32 -6.54 -28.99
CA MET A 474 -15.27 -7.97 -28.65
C MET A 474 -14.00 -8.61 -29.18
N ARG A 475 -13.48 -9.57 -28.39
CA ARG A 475 -12.36 -10.41 -28.79
C ARG A 475 -12.75 -11.87 -28.69
N ASP A 476 -12.56 -12.61 -29.77
CA ASP A 476 -12.70 -14.07 -29.75
C ASP A 476 -11.48 -14.69 -29.06
N LEU A 477 -11.74 -15.44 -27.98
CA LEU A 477 -10.74 -16.21 -27.24
C LEU A 477 -10.81 -17.71 -27.57
N THR A 478 -11.65 -18.13 -28.51
CA THR A 478 -11.77 -19.51 -28.93
C THR A 478 -10.44 -20.00 -29.51
N GLY A 479 -9.95 -21.13 -29.00
CA GLY A 479 -8.67 -21.70 -29.44
C GLY A 479 -7.41 -20.99 -28.92
N GLN A 480 -7.55 -19.98 -28.06
CA GLN A 480 -6.40 -19.36 -27.41
C GLN A 480 -5.64 -20.40 -26.58
N SER A 481 -4.39 -20.68 -26.97
CA SER A 481 -3.54 -21.61 -26.23
C SER A 481 -3.02 -20.97 -24.94
N ARG A 482 -2.86 -21.80 -23.91
CA ARG A 482 -2.23 -21.42 -22.64
C ARG A 482 -0.91 -22.14 -22.50
N LYS A 483 0.05 -21.48 -21.84
CA LYS A 483 1.35 -22.05 -21.56
C LYS A 483 1.71 -21.78 -20.10
N PRO A 484 2.00 -22.83 -19.30
CA PRO A 484 2.46 -22.66 -17.93
C PRO A 484 3.85 -22.00 -17.89
N ASP A 485 4.13 -21.28 -16.84
CA ASP A 485 5.46 -20.77 -16.54
C ASP A 485 6.34 -21.83 -15.88
N ASP A 486 7.66 -21.69 -15.99
CA ASP A 486 8.65 -22.63 -15.44
C ASP A 486 8.62 -22.72 -13.90
N TRP A 487 8.11 -21.69 -13.21
CA TRP A 487 7.94 -21.66 -11.75
C TRP A 487 6.60 -22.22 -11.26
N GLN A 488 5.67 -22.57 -12.14
CA GLN A 488 4.46 -23.27 -11.72
C GLN A 488 4.84 -24.68 -11.25
N PRO A 489 4.50 -25.09 -10.01
CA PRO A 489 4.71 -26.46 -9.54
C PRO A 489 4.00 -27.47 -10.43
N ARG A 490 4.60 -28.66 -10.60
CA ARG A 490 4.07 -29.71 -11.48
C ARG A 490 2.60 -30.03 -11.22
N TRP A 491 2.19 -30.13 -9.95
CA TRP A 491 0.81 -30.44 -9.59
C TRP A 491 -0.18 -29.33 -10.00
N ILE A 492 0.25 -28.05 -10.07
CA ILE A 492 -0.55 -26.93 -10.60
C ILE A 492 -0.68 -27.06 -12.12
N VAL A 493 0.40 -27.42 -12.81
CA VAL A 493 0.36 -27.65 -14.26
C VAL A 493 -0.58 -28.78 -14.59
N GLU A 494 -0.46 -29.93 -13.92
CA GLU A 494 -1.32 -31.10 -14.12
C GLU A 494 -2.81 -30.83 -13.80
N LYS A 495 -3.09 -29.85 -12.91
CA LYS A 495 -4.45 -29.53 -12.48
C LYS A 495 -5.16 -28.54 -13.40
N TYR A 496 -4.46 -27.54 -13.98
CA TYR A 496 -5.09 -26.42 -14.67
C TYR A 496 -4.66 -26.24 -16.13
N PHE A 497 -3.65 -26.96 -16.62
CA PHE A 497 -3.15 -26.90 -17.98
C PHE A 497 -3.26 -28.25 -18.72
#